data_abb2d67722bd5eec1d3aebd0a6e1ee1a
#
_entry.id   abb2d67722bd5eec1d3aebd0a6e1ee1a
#
_cell.length_a   1.000
_cell.length_b   1.000
_cell.length_c   1.000
_cell.angle_alpha   90.00
_cell.angle_beta   90.00
_cell.angle_gamma   90.00
#
_symmetry.space_group_name_H-M   'P 1'
#
loop_
_entity.id
_entity.type
_entity.pdbx_description
1 polymer ?
#
loop_
_entity_poly.entity_id
_entity_poly.type
_entity_poly.pdbx_seq_one_letter_code
_entity_poly.pdbx_strand_id
1 'polypeptide(L)'
;MKTQVIDSLQCAVCGARVPVAQPLSWRCPQANNDDRHHVLHFTGTPSANNFQPVESENPFVRFQELLAWDAFASQHGAALNERREFIERLDAKVESVAKVGFRRTPFARNAELSNALGFERSGGLWVKDETHNVAGSQKARHLFTELLHLVFAEEKGLAQWGASRPELAIASCGNAAIAAATLAASVQWPIRVFVPESVDAVVLNTLKTLGAHVEVCVRQPSDPAGDPCVLRFQECIARGSLPFGVQGTENAWCLDGGRLIGLEILEQFPSTEHLARIFVQVGGGAFASGIGDALRSAEVQDTHLHAVQTEGCSPLAR
;
A
#
# COMPACT_ATOMS: atom_id res chain seq x y z
N MET A 1 -18.93 -24.30 7.30
CA MET A 1 -18.74 -22.91 7.75
C MET A 1 -18.63 -22.05 6.50
N LYS A 2 -19.33 -20.92 6.39
CA LYS A 2 -19.10 -19.98 5.28
C LYS A 2 -17.68 -19.43 5.44
N THR A 3 -16.85 -19.55 4.43
CA THR A 3 -15.54 -18.92 4.39
C THR A 3 -15.76 -17.42 4.58
N GLN A 4 -15.14 -16.85 5.60
CA GLN A 4 -15.19 -15.41 5.83
C GLN A 4 -14.48 -14.74 4.64
N VAL A 5 -15.10 -13.74 4.03
CA VAL A 5 -14.58 -13.02 2.85
C VAL A 5 -14.69 -11.55 3.12
N ILE A 6 -13.73 -10.76 2.69
CA ILE A 6 -13.81 -9.31 2.76
C ILE A 6 -15.05 -8.86 1.99
N ASP A 7 -15.97 -8.20 2.65
CA ASP A 7 -17.27 -7.80 2.09
C ASP A 7 -17.42 -6.29 1.91
N SER A 8 -16.74 -5.52 2.73
CA SER A 8 -16.87 -4.05 2.70
C SER A 8 -15.63 -3.34 3.25
N LEU A 9 -15.59 -2.05 2.98
CA LEU A 9 -14.74 -1.09 3.68
C LEU A 9 -15.62 -0.35 4.69
N GLN A 10 -15.15 -0.19 5.93
CA GLN A 10 -15.84 0.53 6.97
C GLN A 10 -15.00 1.70 7.48
N CYS A 11 -15.62 2.83 7.69
CA CYS A 11 -14.95 3.99 8.27
C CYS A 11 -14.75 3.80 9.78
N ALA A 12 -13.52 3.94 10.25
CA ALA A 12 -13.19 3.84 11.68
C ALA A 12 -13.75 5.00 12.51
N VAL A 13 -14.10 6.11 11.87
CA VAL A 13 -14.59 7.33 12.55
C VAL A 13 -16.12 7.38 12.60
N CYS A 14 -16.79 7.26 11.44
CA CYS A 14 -18.25 7.44 11.37
C CYS A 14 -19.03 6.13 11.17
N GLY A 15 -18.35 4.98 11.00
CA GLY A 15 -18.98 3.69 10.78
C GLY A 15 -19.62 3.49 9.40
N ALA A 16 -19.55 4.47 8.49
CA ALA A 16 -20.06 4.34 7.13
C ALA A 16 -19.42 3.14 6.42
N ARG A 17 -20.24 2.36 5.72
CA ARG A 17 -19.81 1.17 4.98
C ARG A 17 -19.90 1.38 3.48
N VAL A 18 -18.90 0.86 2.78
CA VAL A 18 -18.84 0.82 1.33
C VAL A 18 -18.64 -0.64 0.91
N PRO A 19 -19.51 -1.24 0.10
CA PRO A 19 -19.30 -2.62 -0.39
C PRO A 19 -17.97 -2.75 -1.10
N VAL A 20 -17.24 -3.85 -0.88
CA VAL A 20 -15.96 -4.10 -1.58
C VAL A 20 -16.16 -4.16 -3.10
N ALA A 21 -17.34 -4.59 -3.57
CA ALA A 21 -17.70 -4.63 -4.97
C ALA A 21 -17.88 -3.24 -5.61
N GLN A 22 -17.99 -2.16 -4.83
CA GLN A 22 -18.14 -0.83 -5.40
C GLN A 22 -16.81 -0.37 -6.00
N PRO A 23 -16.71 -0.17 -7.33
CA PRO A 23 -15.46 0.26 -7.96
C PRO A 23 -15.08 1.67 -7.54
N LEU A 24 -13.79 1.98 -7.57
CA LEU A 24 -13.23 3.32 -7.35
C LEU A 24 -13.61 3.96 -6.00
N SER A 25 -13.84 3.14 -4.99
CA SER A 25 -14.18 3.60 -3.64
C SER A 25 -12.90 3.88 -2.85
N TRP A 26 -12.34 5.06 -3.02
CA TRP A 26 -11.05 5.45 -2.43
C TRP A 26 -11.16 5.89 -0.98
N ARG A 27 -12.23 6.63 -0.65
CA ARG A 27 -12.40 7.35 0.61
C ARG A 27 -13.77 7.09 1.22
N CYS A 28 -13.88 7.39 2.51
CA CYS A 28 -15.17 7.41 3.18
C CYS A 28 -16.14 8.38 2.48
N PRO A 29 -17.39 7.97 2.17
CA PRO A 29 -18.35 8.85 1.51
C PRO A 29 -18.77 10.06 2.36
N GLN A 30 -18.51 10.02 3.68
CA GLN A 30 -18.76 11.14 4.58
C GLN A 30 -17.56 12.08 4.74
N ALA A 31 -16.39 11.73 4.19
CA ALA A 31 -15.23 12.61 4.21
C ALA A 31 -15.45 13.80 3.27
N ASN A 32 -15.10 14.99 3.74
CA ASN A 32 -15.17 16.24 2.98
C ASN A 32 -13.89 17.07 3.16
N ASN A 33 -13.84 18.28 2.63
CA ASN A 33 -12.65 19.13 2.71
C ASN A 33 -12.35 19.63 4.12
N ASP A 34 -13.39 19.78 4.96
CA ASP A 34 -13.27 20.29 6.33
C ASP A 34 -13.00 19.15 7.33
N ASP A 35 -13.40 17.92 6.98
CA ASP A 35 -13.16 16.72 7.78
C ASP A 35 -12.59 15.58 6.92
N ARG A 36 -11.27 15.45 6.93
CA ARG A 36 -10.51 14.47 6.17
C ARG A 36 -10.01 13.30 7.01
N HIS A 37 -10.32 13.28 8.30
CA HIS A 37 -9.82 12.26 9.23
C HIS A 37 -10.56 10.92 9.13
N HIS A 38 -11.51 10.81 8.22
CA HIS A 38 -12.20 9.57 7.92
C HIS A 38 -11.28 8.56 7.27
N VAL A 39 -11.10 7.40 7.88
CA VAL A 39 -10.24 6.31 7.38
C VAL A 39 -11.06 5.05 7.19
N LEU A 40 -11.04 4.51 5.99
CA LEU A 40 -11.64 3.21 5.69
C LEU A 40 -10.68 2.08 6.04
N HIS A 41 -11.21 0.97 6.52
CA HIS A 41 -10.50 -0.30 6.70
C HIS A 41 -11.36 -1.45 6.19
N PHE A 42 -10.74 -2.56 5.81
CA PHE A 42 -11.47 -3.73 5.33
C PHE A 42 -12.15 -4.47 6.47
N THR A 43 -13.37 -4.99 6.19
CA THR A 43 -14.14 -5.81 7.12
C THR A 43 -14.38 -7.20 6.52
N GLY A 44 -14.63 -8.19 7.38
CA GLY A 44 -14.79 -9.57 6.93
C GLY A 44 -13.46 -10.26 6.58
N THR A 45 -12.35 -9.71 7.03
CA THR A 45 -11.01 -10.26 6.76
C THR A 45 -10.93 -11.74 7.13
N PRO A 46 -10.55 -12.65 6.19
CA PRO A 46 -10.40 -14.06 6.49
C PRO A 46 -9.32 -14.31 7.55
N SER A 47 -9.53 -15.34 8.38
CA SER A 47 -8.50 -15.76 9.33
C SER A 47 -7.28 -16.29 8.59
N ALA A 48 -6.10 -15.78 8.94
CA ALA A 48 -4.82 -16.25 8.40
C ALA A 48 -4.38 -17.60 9.03
N ASN A 49 -4.90 -17.97 10.21
CA ASN A 49 -4.50 -19.20 10.93
C ASN A 49 -4.80 -20.49 10.17
N ASN A 50 -5.88 -20.54 9.40
CA ASN A 50 -6.30 -21.70 8.63
C ASN A 50 -6.05 -21.56 7.14
N PHE A 51 -5.39 -20.47 6.74
CA PHE A 51 -5.07 -20.22 5.35
C PHE A 51 -3.87 -21.06 4.91
N GLN A 52 -3.99 -21.70 3.76
CA GLN A 52 -2.89 -22.45 3.15
C GLN A 52 -2.37 -21.63 1.96
N PRO A 53 -1.21 -20.97 2.10
CA PRO A 53 -0.66 -20.19 1.01
C PRO A 53 -0.40 -21.03 -0.23
N VAL A 54 -0.69 -20.46 -1.40
CA VAL A 54 -0.30 -21.10 -2.67
C VAL A 54 1.22 -21.05 -2.80
N GLU A 55 1.81 -22.09 -3.36
CA GLU A 55 3.24 -22.08 -3.63
C GLU A 55 3.55 -21.07 -4.76
N SER A 56 4.09 -19.92 -4.38
CA SER A 56 4.48 -18.84 -5.28
C SER A 56 5.50 -17.94 -4.59
N GLU A 57 6.47 -17.46 -5.34
CA GLU A 57 7.38 -16.41 -4.87
C GLU A 57 6.74 -15.02 -4.92
N ASN A 58 5.71 -14.83 -5.74
CA ASN A 58 4.96 -13.57 -5.76
C ASN A 58 3.97 -13.54 -4.59
N PRO A 59 4.11 -12.62 -3.61
CA PRO A 59 3.26 -12.57 -2.42
C PRO A 59 1.80 -12.24 -2.73
N PHE A 60 1.52 -11.52 -3.82
CA PHE A 60 0.15 -11.23 -4.24
C PHE A 60 -0.58 -12.46 -4.77
N VAL A 61 0.14 -13.42 -5.35
CA VAL A 61 -0.38 -14.74 -5.73
C VAL A 61 -0.46 -15.63 -4.50
N ARG A 62 0.61 -15.66 -3.70
CA ARG A 62 0.73 -16.52 -2.52
C ARG A 62 -0.39 -16.33 -1.51
N PHE A 63 -0.76 -15.08 -1.22
CA PHE A 63 -1.79 -14.71 -0.26
C PHE A 63 -3.06 -14.15 -0.93
N GLN A 64 -3.27 -14.45 -2.20
CA GLN A 64 -4.31 -13.86 -3.04
C GLN A 64 -5.67 -13.79 -2.35
N GLU A 65 -6.18 -14.90 -1.86
CA GLU A 65 -7.53 -15.03 -1.28
C GLU A 65 -7.71 -14.26 0.05
N LEU A 66 -6.63 -13.73 0.61
CA LEU A 66 -6.68 -12.85 1.78
C LEU A 66 -6.78 -11.36 1.41
N LEU A 67 -6.68 -11.00 0.13
CA LEU A 67 -6.64 -9.62 -0.32
C LEU A 67 -8.03 -9.06 -0.63
N ALA A 68 -8.26 -7.80 -0.34
CA ALA A 68 -9.50 -7.10 -0.68
C ALA A 68 -9.70 -7.01 -2.19
N TRP A 69 -8.62 -6.85 -2.96
CA TRP A 69 -8.68 -6.89 -4.42
C TRP A 69 -9.23 -8.23 -4.94
N ASP A 70 -8.83 -9.35 -4.36
CA ASP A 70 -9.34 -10.67 -4.77
C ASP A 70 -10.84 -10.81 -4.52
N ALA A 71 -11.30 -10.32 -3.37
CA ALA A 71 -12.73 -10.28 -3.05
C ALA A 71 -13.51 -9.39 -4.04
N PHE A 72 -12.96 -8.20 -4.38
CA PHE A 72 -13.53 -7.31 -5.40
C PHE A 72 -13.66 -8.00 -6.75
N ALA A 73 -12.57 -8.59 -7.26
CA ALA A 73 -12.55 -9.24 -8.56
C ALA A 73 -13.47 -10.48 -8.61
N SER A 74 -13.54 -11.24 -7.50
CA SER A 74 -14.47 -12.38 -7.36
C SER A 74 -15.93 -11.95 -7.42
N GLN A 75 -16.30 -10.85 -6.76
CA GLN A 75 -17.67 -10.33 -6.82
C GLN A 75 -18.06 -9.81 -8.22
N HIS A 76 -17.08 -9.49 -9.06
CA HIS A 76 -17.28 -9.14 -10.46
C HIS A 76 -17.12 -10.33 -11.42
N GLY A 77 -17.24 -11.57 -10.90
CA GLY A 77 -17.35 -12.80 -11.69
C GLY A 77 -16.03 -13.36 -12.20
N ALA A 78 -14.88 -12.84 -11.76
CA ALA A 78 -13.59 -13.41 -12.13
C ALA A 78 -13.33 -14.72 -11.39
N ALA A 79 -13.03 -15.80 -12.12
CA ALA A 79 -12.66 -17.08 -11.55
C ALA A 79 -11.29 -17.01 -10.84
N LEU A 80 -11.03 -17.93 -9.90
CA LEU A 80 -9.79 -17.93 -9.11
C LEU A 80 -8.52 -17.91 -10.00
N ASN A 81 -8.51 -18.74 -11.04
CA ASN A 81 -7.36 -18.77 -11.96
C ASN A 81 -7.22 -17.48 -12.77
N GLU A 82 -8.33 -16.89 -13.24
CA GLU A 82 -8.30 -15.61 -13.95
C GLU A 82 -7.72 -14.50 -13.06
N ARG A 83 -8.07 -14.48 -11.78
CA ARG A 83 -7.52 -13.51 -10.83
C ARG A 83 -6.03 -13.70 -10.61
N ARG A 84 -5.56 -14.95 -10.55
CA ARG A 84 -4.12 -15.27 -10.45
C ARG A 84 -3.36 -14.82 -11.68
N GLU A 85 -3.82 -15.22 -12.86
CA GLU A 85 -3.23 -14.83 -14.15
C GLU A 85 -3.20 -13.31 -14.32
N PHE A 86 -4.21 -12.61 -13.79
CA PHE A 86 -4.24 -11.15 -13.80
C PHE A 86 -3.10 -10.55 -12.98
N ILE A 87 -2.87 -11.04 -11.74
CA ILE A 87 -1.76 -10.60 -10.90
C ILE A 87 -0.43 -10.85 -11.61
N GLU A 88 -0.20 -12.06 -12.11
CA GLU A 88 1.04 -12.47 -12.77
C GLU A 88 1.32 -11.63 -14.03
N ARG A 89 0.30 -11.39 -14.84
CA ARG A 89 0.38 -10.56 -16.03
C ARG A 89 0.74 -9.11 -15.70
N LEU A 90 0.15 -8.56 -14.65
CA LEU A 90 0.44 -7.20 -14.23
C LEU A 90 1.83 -7.08 -13.59
N ASP A 91 2.24 -8.06 -12.79
CA ASP A 91 3.59 -8.14 -12.22
C ASP A 91 4.66 -8.25 -13.32
N ALA A 92 4.43 -9.03 -14.36
CA ALA A 92 5.35 -9.10 -15.51
C ALA A 92 5.53 -7.74 -16.21
N LYS A 93 4.48 -6.93 -16.32
CA LYS A 93 4.59 -5.55 -16.81
C LYS A 93 5.43 -4.68 -15.88
N VAL A 94 5.25 -4.81 -14.56
CA VAL A 94 6.06 -4.10 -13.57
C VAL A 94 7.52 -4.53 -13.68
N GLU A 95 7.80 -5.83 -13.78
CA GLU A 95 9.16 -6.37 -13.92
C GLU A 95 9.85 -5.83 -15.19
N SER A 96 9.14 -5.63 -16.27
CA SER A 96 9.70 -5.06 -17.52
C SER A 96 10.27 -3.65 -17.31
N VAL A 97 9.69 -2.85 -16.40
CA VAL A 97 10.14 -1.50 -16.08
C VAL A 97 11.12 -1.49 -14.90
N ALA A 98 10.76 -2.11 -13.79
CA ALA A 98 11.52 -2.11 -12.55
C ALA A 98 12.75 -3.05 -12.57
N LYS A 99 12.83 -3.96 -13.57
CA LYS A 99 13.84 -5.04 -13.68
C LYS A 99 13.74 -6.09 -12.58
N VAL A 100 12.74 -6.01 -11.74
CA VAL A 100 12.37 -6.99 -10.72
C VAL A 100 10.85 -6.98 -10.55
N GLY A 101 10.25 -8.17 -10.43
CA GLY A 101 8.84 -8.34 -10.06
C GLY A 101 8.67 -8.47 -8.55
N PHE A 102 7.42 -8.58 -8.10
CA PHE A 102 7.15 -8.79 -6.70
C PHE A 102 7.55 -10.20 -6.26
N ARG A 103 8.39 -10.27 -5.23
CA ARG A 103 8.86 -11.52 -4.64
C ARG A 103 8.76 -11.43 -3.12
N ARG A 104 8.70 -12.58 -2.46
CA ARG A 104 8.90 -12.65 -1.02
C ARG A 104 10.25 -12.04 -0.67
N THR A 105 10.24 -11.10 0.25
CA THR A 105 11.47 -10.44 0.67
C THR A 105 12.07 -11.14 1.89
N PRO A 106 13.40 -11.05 2.10
CA PRO A 106 14.05 -11.69 3.22
C PRO A 106 13.50 -11.21 4.57
N PHE A 107 13.33 -12.14 5.50
CA PHE A 107 13.10 -11.86 6.91
C PHE A 107 14.05 -12.74 7.72
N ALA A 108 15.09 -12.16 8.27
CA ALA A 108 16.17 -12.89 8.90
C ALA A 108 16.66 -12.21 10.17
N ARG A 109 17.18 -13.04 11.10
CA ARG A 109 17.86 -12.54 12.28
C ARG A 109 19.16 -11.83 11.86
N ASN A 110 19.29 -10.57 12.27
CA ASN A 110 20.52 -9.81 12.10
C ASN A 110 21.45 -10.09 13.31
N ALA A 111 22.48 -10.88 13.10
CA ALA A 111 23.38 -11.32 14.18
C ALA A 111 24.17 -10.15 14.79
N GLU A 112 24.66 -9.23 13.95
CA GLU A 112 25.45 -8.08 14.38
C GLU A 112 24.64 -7.15 15.30
N LEU A 113 23.47 -6.72 14.85
CA LEU A 113 22.56 -5.86 15.64
C LEU A 113 22.08 -6.58 16.89
N SER A 114 21.77 -7.88 16.80
CA SER A 114 21.33 -8.66 17.96
C SER A 114 22.41 -8.69 19.03
N ASN A 115 23.65 -8.98 18.66
CA ASN A 115 24.75 -9.02 19.61
C ASN A 115 25.04 -7.63 20.20
N ALA A 116 25.03 -6.57 19.38
CA ALA A 116 25.24 -5.20 19.85
C ALA A 116 24.17 -4.77 20.89
N LEU A 117 22.97 -5.36 20.84
CA LEU A 117 21.88 -5.11 21.78
C LEU A 117 21.77 -6.13 22.91
N GLY A 118 22.75 -7.05 23.05
CA GLY A 118 22.82 -8.03 24.14
C GLY A 118 21.98 -9.29 23.95
N PHE A 119 21.51 -9.58 22.73
CA PHE A 119 20.75 -10.79 22.38
C PHE A 119 21.67 -11.92 21.89
N GLU A 120 22.76 -12.19 22.59
CA GLU A 120 23.78 -13.16 22.14
C GLU A 120 23.30 -14.61 22.22
N ARG A 121 22.43 -14.95 23.16
CA ARG A 121 22.09 -16.33 23.52
C ARG A 121 20.66 -16.73 23.17
N SER A 122 19.72 -15.80 23.16
CA SER A 122 18.30 -16.07 22.88
C SER A 122 17.60 -14.83 22.35
N GLY A 123 16.55 -15.02 21.56
CA GLY A 123 15.85 -13.94 20.91
C GLY A 123 16.69 -13.28 19.83
N GLY A 124 16.53 -11.98 19.65
CA GLY A 124 17.30 -11.20 18.72
C GLY A 124 16.47 -10.20 17.93
N LEU A 125 17.16 -9.48 17.08
CA LEU A 125 16.58 -8.52 16.17
C LEU A 125 16.48 -9.13 14.77
N TRP A 126 15.27 -9.18 14.25
CA TRP A 126 14.96 -9.66 12.92
C TRP A 126 14.67 -8.48 11.99
N VAL A 127 15.12 -8.56 10.75
CA VAL A 127 14.94 -7.50 9.75
C VAL A 127 14.11 -8.04 8.59
N LYS A 128 12.98 -7.41 8.31
CA LYS A 128 12.23 -7.58 7.07
C LYS A 128 12.79 -6.59 6.06
N ASP A 129 13.56 -7.09 5.11
CA ASP A 129 14.32 -6.27 4.17
C ASP A 129 13.55 -6.06 2.86
N GLU A 130 13.00 -4.87 2.68
CA GLU A 130 12.27 -4.45 1.48
C GLU A 130 13.15 -3.69 0.46
N THR A 131 14.46 -3.60 0.67
CA THR A 131 15.35 -2.81 -0.20
C THR A 131 15.51 -3.42 -1.59
N HIS A 132 15.29 -4.73 -1.74
CA HIS A 132 15.32 -5.44 -3.01
C HIS A 132 13.94 -5.62 -3.66
N ASN A 133 12.90 -5.04 -3.07
CA ASN A 133 11.56 -5.05 -3.65
C ASN A 133 11.47 -4.07 -4.84
N VAL A 134 10.39 -4.17 -5.62
CA VAL A 134 10.06 -3.23 -6.70
C VAL A 134 10.23 -1.78 -6.22
N ALA A 135 10.92 -0.98 -6.98
CA ALA A 135 11.27 0.41 -6.66
C ALA A 135 12.01 0.59 -5.31
N GLY A 136 12.71 -0.44 -4.82
CA GLY A 136 13.61 -0.37 -3.66
C GLY A 136 12.93 -0.18 -2.30
N SER A 137 11.63 -0.44 -2.18
CA SER A 137 10.93 -0.28 -0.90
C SER A 137 9.56 -0.97 -0.84
N GLN A 138 8.99 -1.09 0.35
CA GLN A 138 7.64 -1.58 0.59
C GLN A 138 6.54 -0.73 -0.10
N LYS A 139 6.86 0.50 -0.53
CA LYS A 139 5.86 1.42 -1.10
C LYS A 139 5.20 0.86 -2.36
N ALA A 140 5.94 0.11 -3.15
CA ALA A 140 5.40 -0.52 -4.35
C ALA A 140 4.30 -1.53 -4.05
N ARG A 141 4.33 -2.24 -2.91
CA ARG A 141 3.28 -3.19 -2.52
C ARG A 141 1.94 -2.49 -2.30
N HIS A 142 1.95 -1.35 -1.61
CA HIS A 142 0.76 -0.54 -1.38
C HIS A 142 0.12 -0.06 -2.69
N LEU A 143 0.96 0.42 -3.60
CA LEU A 143 0.51 0.97 -4.89
C LEU A 143 0.10 -0.13 -5.87
N PHE A 144 0.66 -1.33 -5.75
CA PHE A 144 0.28 -2.43 -6.63
C PHE A 144 -1.14 -2.93 -6.34
N THR A 145 -1.60 -2.91 -5.08
CA THR A 145 -3.00 -3.22 -4.76
C THR A 145 -3.98 -2.21 -5.37
N GLU A 146 -3.60 -0.94 -5.39
CA GLU A 146 -4.37 0.10 -6.09
C GLU A 146 -4.35 -0.11 -7.61
N LEU A 147 -3.19 -0.47 -8.17
CA LEU A 147 -3.04 -0.72 -9.60
C LEU A 147 -3.86 -1.93 -10.05
N LEU A 148 -3.87 -3.02 -9.26
CA LEU A 148 -4.71 -4.19 -9.49
C LEU A 148 -6.18 -3.78 -9.57
N HIS A 149 -6.65 -2.96 -8.63
CA HIS A 149 -8.03 -2.47 -8.61
C HIS A 149 -8.37 -1.61 -9.83
N LEU A 150 -7.50 -0.64 -10.16
CA LEU A 150 -7.70 0.29 -11.28
C LEU A 150 -7.76 -0.43 -12.63
N VAL A 151 -6.74 -1.27 -12.91
CA VAL A 151 -6.63 -1.95 -14.21
C VAL A 151 -7.74 -2.99 -14.36
N PHE A 152 -8.10 -3.69 -13.28
CA PHE A 152 -9.22 -4.64 -13.32
C PHE A 152 -10.55 -3.92 -13.56
N ALA A 153 -10.81 -2.82 -12.85
CA ALA A 153 -12.03 -2.04 -13.03
C ALA A 153 -12.16 -1.51 -14.48
N GLU A 154 -11.07 -1.07 -15.07
CA GLU A 154 -11.03 -0.65 -16.47
C GLU A 154 -11.32 -1.81 -17.43
N GLU A 155 -10.60 -2.93 -17.30
CA GLU A 155 -10.73 -4.08 -18.22
C GLU A 155 -12.13 -4.73 -18.15
N LYS A 156 -12.78 -4.67 -16.99
CA LYS A 156 -14.15 -5.17 -16.79
C LYS A 156 -15.24 -4.15 -17.15
N GLY A 157 -14.86 -2.95 -17.60
CA GLY A 157 -15.81 -1.88 -17.93
C GLY A 157 -16.55 -1.29 -16.72
N LEU A 158 -16.01 -1.50 -15.49
CA LEU A 158 -16.56 -0.95 -14.25
C LEU A 158 -16.17 0.51 -14.05
N ALA A 159 -15.12 0.94 -14.74
CA ALA A 159 -14.66 2.32 -14.81
C ALA A 159 -14.76 2.81 -16.24
N GLN A 160 -15.59 3.82 -16.46
CA GLN A 160 -15.75 4.44 -17.79
C GLN A 160 -14.95 5.73 -17.83
N TRP A 161 -13.76 5.63 -18.38
CA TRP A 161 -12.93 6.79 -18.67
C TRP A 161 -13.36 7.34 -20.05
N GLY A 162 -13.71 8.57 -20.18
CA GLY A 162 -14.10 9.17 -21.49
C GLY A 162 -13.12 8.89 -22.64
N ALA A 163 -12.65 9.91 -23.33
CA ALA A 163 -11.71 9.73 -24.47
C ALA A 163 -10.29 9.32 -24.03
N SER A 164 -9.93 9.50 -22.74
CA SER A 164 -8.61 9.16 -22.19
C SER A 164 -8.73 8.78 -20.72
N ARG A 165 -7.76 7.97 -20.26
CA ARG A 165 -7.60 7.66 -18.83
C ARG A 165 -7.39 8.95 -18.03
N PRO A 166 -8.03 9.12 -16.86
CA PRO A 166 -7.71 10.20 -15.94
C PRO A 166 -6.26 10.05 -15.43
N GLU A 167 -5.59 11.19 -15.24
CA GLU A 167 -4.22 11.17 -14.71
C GLU A 167 -4.20 10.65 -13.26
N LEU A 168 -3.26 9.78 -12.94
CA LEU A 168 -2.98 9.40 -11.54
C LEU A 168 -2.28 10.57 -10.84
N ALA A 169 -2.45 10.69 -9.53
CA ALA A 169 -1.82 11.76 -8.77
C ALA A 169 -1.27 11.26 -7.43
N ILE A 170 -0.08 11.78 -7.05
CA ILE A 170 0.54 11.53 -5.76
C ILE A 170 1.33 12.77 -5.29
N ALA A 171 1.26 13.08 -3.99
CA ALA A 171 2.14 14.04 -3.32
C ALA A 171 3.21 13.26 -2.53
N SER A 172 4.43 13.21 -3.07
CA SER A 172 5.57 12.54 -2.41
C SER A 172 6.88 12.91 -3.11
N CYS A 173 7.96 13.04 -2.33
CA CYS A 173 9.30 13.36 -2.84
C CYS A 173 10.32 12.22 -2.61
N GLY A 174 9.88 10.98 -2.38
CA GLY A 174 10.78 9.86 -2.09
C GLY A 174 10.26 8.53 -2.66
N ASN A 175 10.46 7.45 -1.92
CA ASN A 175 10.18 6.08 -2.35
C ASN A 175 8.74 5.86 -2.85
N ALA A 176 7.75 6.55 -2.28
CA ALA A 176 6.37 6.42 -2.74
C ALA A 176 6.17 7.04 -4.13
N ALA A 177 6.82 8.18 -4.42
CA ALA A 177 6.78 8.81 -5.73
C ALA A 177 7.45 7.92 -6.80
N ILE A 178 8.65 7.38 -6.49
CA ILE A 178 9.36 6.48 -7.42
C ILE A 178 8.52 5.23 -7.68
N ALA A 179 7.96 4.60 -6.64
CA ALA A 179 7.13 3.43 -6.79
C ALA A 179 5.86 3.72 -7.63
N ALA A 180 5.19 4.85 -7.37
CA ALA A 180 4.01 5.26 -8.14
C ALA A 180 4.34 5.48 -9.63
N ALA A 181 5.42 6.19 -9.93
CA ALA A 181 5.86 6.42 -11.30
C ALA A 181 6.26 5.12 -12.01
N THR A 182 6.95 4.20 -11.32
CA THR A 182 7.33 2.88 -11.84
C THR A 182 6.09 2.06 -12.23
N LEU A 183 5.12 1.98 -11.34
CA LEU A 183 3.90 1.22 -11.57
C LEU A 183 3.03 1.85 -12.65
N ALA A 184 2.89 3.17 -12.65
CA ALA A 184 2.16 3.89 -13.71
C ALA A 184 2.81 3.67 -15.09
N ALA A 185 4.14 3.75 -15.19
CA ALA A 185 4.89 3.49 -16.40
C ALA A 185 4.68 2.06 -16.93
N SER A 186 4.57 1.06 -16.05
CA SER A 186 4.40 -0.35 -16.42
C SER A 186 3.10 -0.63 -17.20
N VAL A 187 2.09 0.20 -17.00
CA VAL A 187 0.78 0.11 -17.67
C VAL A 187 0.49 1.32 -18.57
N GLN A 188 1.49 2.17 -18.79
CA GLN A 188 1.37 3.39 -19.59
C GLN A 188 0.21 4.29 -19.12
N TRP A 189 0.07 4.42 -17.79
CA TRP A 189 -0.94 5.30 -17.21
C TRP A 189 -0.31 6.66 -16.88
N PRO A 190 -0.87 7.79 -17.35
CA PRO A 190 -0.30 9.09 -17.03
C PRO A 190 -0.35 9.35 -15.52
N ILE A 191 0.74 9.90 -14.97
CA ILE A 191 0.85 10.21 -13.55
C ILE A 191 1.45 11.59 -13.32
N ARG A 192 0.87 12.35 -12.40
CA ARG A 192 1.39 13.62 -11.88
C ARG A 192 1.93 13.43 -10.46
N VAL A 193 3.16 13.89 -10.25
CA VAL A 193 3.85 13.80 -8.97
C VAL A 193 4.14 15.20 -8.44
N PHE A 194 3.57 15.52 -7.29
CA PHE A 194 3.76 16.79 -6.60
C PHE A 194 4.93 16.68 -5.64
N VAL A 195 5.95 17.52 -5.82
CA VAL A 195 7.20 17.50 -5.05
C VAL A 195 7.54 18.87 -4.48
N PRO A 196 8.18 18.97 -3.30
CA PRO A 196 8.67 20.25 -2.78
C PRO A 196 9.89 20.76 -3.57
N GLU A 197 10.22 22.04 -3.42
CA GLU A 197 11.43 22.63 -4.01
C GLU A 197 12.72 21.94 -3.55
N SER A 198 12.71 21.33 -2.34
CA SER A 198 13.84 20.62 -1.75
C SER A 198 13.95 19.15 -2.21
N VAL A 199 13.21 18.72 -3.24
CA VAL A 199 13.28 17.35 -3.74
C VAL A 199 14.71 17.00 -4.18
N ASP A 200 15.15 15.80 -3.82
CA ASP A 200 16.46 15.29 -4.22
C ASP A 200 16.56 15.17 -5.75
N ALA A 201 17.70 15.60 -6.31
CA ALA A 201 17.93 15.60 -7.76
C ALA A 201 17.89 14.20 -8.37
N VAL A 202 18.29 13.15 -7.63
CA VAL A 202 18.23 11.75 -8.08
C VAL A 202 16.79 11.30 -8.21
N VAL A 203 15.96 11.64 -7.20
CA VAL A 203 14.51 11.36 -7.24
C VAL A 203 13.86 12.07 -8.43
N LEU A 204 14.13 13.38 -8.59
CA LEU A 204 13.57 14.16 -9.69
C LEU A 204 13.93 13.58 -11.06
N ASN A 205 15.20 13.21 -11.26
CA ASN A 205 15.66 12.60 -12.51
C ASN A 205 15.01 11.23 -12.76
N THR A 206 14.89 10.42 -11.70
CA THR A 206 14.23 9.11 -11.79
C THR A 206 12.76 9.26 -12.22
N LEU A 207 12.01 10.18 -11.61
CA LEU A 207 10.62 10.45 -11.96
C LEU A 207 10.47 10.87 -13.42
N LYS A 208 11.34 11.77 -13.91
CA LYS A 208 11.36 12.21 -15.31
C LYS A 208 11.68 11.06 -16.27
N THR A 209 12.64 10.20 -15.92
CA THR A 209 13.01 9.03 -16.73
C THR A 209 11.86 8.02 -16.83
N LEU A 210 11.05 7.89 -15.80
CA LEU A 210 9.84 7.07 -15.77
C LEU A 210 8.65 7.71 -16.50
N GLY A 211 8.82 8.92 -17.05
CA GLY A 211 7.78 9.62 -17.79
C GLY A 211 6.71 10.29 -16.92
N ALA A 212 6.95 10.46 -15.64
CA ALA A 212 6.02 11.16 -14.75
C ALA A 212 6.00 12.66 -15.03
N HIS A 213 4.81 13.26 -14.98
CA HIS A 213 4.66 14.71 -14.97
C HIS A 213 4.95 15.23 -13.56
N VAL A 214 6.12 15.85 -13.38
CA VAL A 214 6.55 16.34 -12.06
C VAL A 214 6.20 17.80 -11.92
N GLU A 215 5.49 18.14 -10.85
CA GLU A 215 5.13 19.51 -10.48
C GLU A 215 5.85 19.90 -9.17
N VAL A 216 6.70 20.91 -9.25
CA VAL A 216 7.38 21.47 -8.08
C VAL A 216 6.47 22.46 -7.40
N CYS A 217 6.12 22.20 -6.15
CA CYS A 217 5.13 22.97 -5.40
C CYS A 217 5.80 24.03 -4.53
N VAL A 218 5.71 25.29 -4.98
CA VAL A 218 6.09 26.46 -4.19
C VAL A 218 4.88 26.95 -3.39
N ARG A 219 5.10 27.32 -2.13
CA ARG A 219 4.04 27.92 -1.31
C ARG A 219 3.62 29.27 -1.88
N GLN A 220 2.33 29.43 -2.11
CA GLN A 220 1.73 30.70 -2.55
C GLN A 220 1.28 31.53 -1.33
N PRO A 221 1.28 32.88 -1.41
CA PRO A 221 0.77 33.72 -0.33
C PRO A 221 -0.71 33.45 0.04
N SER A 222 -1.49 32.96 -0.90
CA SER A 222 -2.91 32.60 -0.73
C SER A 222 -3.14 31.19 -0.21
N ASP A 223 -2.08 30.35 -0.09
CA ASP A 223 -2.25 28.96 0.35
C ASP A 223 -2.68 28.92 1.83
N PRO A 224 -3.68 28.09 2.17
CA PRO A 224 -4.00 27.82 3.57
C PRO A 224 -2.83 27.11 4.27
N ALA A 225 -2.92 26.96 5.57
CA ALA A 225 -1.95 26.16 6.33
C ALA A 225 -1.90 24.73 5.80
N GLY A 226 -0.69 24.13 5.76
CA GLY A 226 -0.50 22.75 5.27
C GLY A 226 0.68 22.65 4.30
N ASP A 227 0.92 21.45 3.78
CA ASP A 227 1.95 21.18 2.78
C ASP A 227 1.47 21.61 1.38
N PRO A 228 2.21 22.47 0.66
CA PRO A 228 1.85 22.89 -0.69
C PRO A 228 1.66 21.73 -1.67
N CYS A 229 2.47 20.66 -1.57
CA CYS A 229 2.34 19.49 -2.41
C CYS A 229 0.99 18.78 -2.19
N VAL A 230 0.57 18.65 -0.93
CA VAL A 230 -0.73 18.07 -0.58
C VAL A 230 -1.86 18.96 -1.09
N LEU A 231 -1.75 20.28 -0.99
CA LEU A 231 -2.76 21.21 -1.50
C LEU A 231 -2.93 21.06 -3.01
N ARG A 232 -1.83 21.06 -3.78
CA ARG A 232 -1.89 20.88 -5.26
C ARG A 232 -2.41 19.50 -5.65
N PHE A 233 -2.00 18.45 -4.93
CA PHE A 233 -2.56 17.12 -5.11
C PHE A 233 -4.08 17.11 -4.92
N GLN A 234 -4.57 17.71 -3.85
CA GLN A 234 -6.01 17.76 -3.56
C GLN A 234 -6.79 18.54 -4.62
N GLU A 235 -6.25 19.65 -5.10
CA GLU A 235 -6.81 20.39 -6.22
C GLU A 235 -6.85 19.54 -7.51
N CYS A 236 -5.81 18.73 -7.75
CA CYS A 236 -5.74 17.83 -8.89
C CYS A 236 -6.82 16.73 -8.80
N ILE A 237 -6.99 16.12 -7.64
CA ILE A 237 -8.07 15.13 -7.39
C ILE A 237 -9.44 15.77 -7.58
N ALA A 238 -9.67 16.99 -7.09
CA ALA A 238 -10.93 17.70 -7.26
C ALA A 238 -11.24 17.99 -8.75
N ARG A 239 -10.23 18.07 -9.62
CA ARG A 239 -10.37 18.22 -11.07
C ARG A 239 -10.54 16.89 -11.81
N GLY A 240 -10.59 15.75 -11.13
CA GLY A 240 -10.88 14.44 -11.70
C GLY A 240 -9.68 13.50 -11.88
N SER A 241 -8.50 13.84 -11.36
CA SER A 241 -7.38 12.90 -11.26
C SER A 241 -7.67 11.84 -10.20
N LEU A 242 -7.04 10.67 -10.32
CA LEU A 242 -7.23 9.56 -9.38
C LEU A 242 -6.15 9.55 -8.30
N PRO A 243 -6.48 9.38 -7.02
CA PRO A 243 -5.50 9.25 -5.96
C PRO A 243 -4.75 7.93 -6.13
N PHE A 244 -3.42 8.01 -6.29
CA PHE A 244 -2.54 6.86 -6.43
C PHE A 244 -1.37 7.00 -5.45
N GLY A 245 -1.61 6.68 -4.19
CA GLY A 245 -0.69 6.97 -3.10
C GLY A 245 -0.82 6.06 -1.89
N VAL A 246 0.09 6.20 -0.96
CA VAL A 246 0.23 5.33 0.22
C VAL A 246 -0.42 5.92 1.49
N GLN A 247 -1.39 6.79 1.30
CA GLN A 247 -2.14 7.46 2.38
C GLN A 247 -3.55 6.88 2.45
N GLY A 248 -3.84 6.10 3.49
CA GLY A 248 -5.15 5.46 3.66
C GLY A 248 -6.34 6.43 3.77
N THR A 249 -6.09 7.69 4.09
CA THR A 249 -7.09 8.77 4.06
C THR A 249 -7.48 9.19 2.64
N GLU A 250 -6.61 8.97 1.67
CA GLU A 250 -6.82 9.35 0.27
C GLU A 250 -7.16 8.13 -0.61
N ASN A 251 -6.60 6.95 -0.28
CA ASN A 251 -6.90 5.71 -0.97
C ASN A 251 -6.77 4.51 -0.02
N ALA A 252 -7.89 3.93 0.39
CA ALA A 252 -7.92 2.82 1.33
C ALA A 252 -7.39 1.48 0.73
N TRP A 253 -7.37 1.35 -0.58
CA TRP A 253 -6.89 0.13 -1.25
C TRP A 253 -5.39 -0.11 -1.05
N CYS A 254 -4.65 0.91 -0.63
CA CYS A 254 -3.23 0.77 -0.30
C CYS A 254 -2.96 -0.12 0.94
N LEU A 255 -3.96 -0.40 1.78
CA LEU A 255 -3.79 -1.10 3.05
C LEU A 255 -3.30 -2.55 2.88
N ASP A 256 -3.77 -3.26 1.85
CA ASP A 256 -3.38 -4.64 1.56
C ASP A 256 -1.87 -4.81 1.34
N GLY A 257 -1.19 -3.80 0.81
CA GLY A 257 0.26 -3.83 0.62
C GLY A 257 1.05 -3.97 1.93
N GLY A 258 0.62 -3.29 2.97
CA GLY A 258 1.18 -3.45 4.33
C GLY A 258 0.81 -4.78 4.96
N ARG A 259 -0.42 -5.25 4.72
CA ARG A 259 -0.92 -6.52 5.21
C ARG A 259 -0.13 -7.71 4.67
N LEU A 260 0.24 -7.69 3.39
CA LEU A 260 1.11 -8.72 2.79
C LEU A 260 2.45 -8.86 3.51
N ILE A 261 3.06 -7.75 3.91
CA ILE A 261 4.33 -7.78 4.68
C ILE A 261 4.11 -8.43 6.05
N GLY A 262 3.01 -8.11 6.71
CA GLY A 262 2.65 -8.76 7.97
C GLY A 262 2.44 -10.27 7.83
N LEU A 263 1.76 -10.71 6.76
CA LEU A 263 1.56 -12.13 6.46
C LEU A 263 2.89 -12.84 6.16
N GLU A 264 3.79 -12.22 5.39
CA GLU A 264 5.14 -12.77 5.16
C GLU A 264 5.95 -12.86 6.44
N ILE A 265 5.90 -11.87 7.34
CA ILE A 265 6.55 -11.92 8.65
C ILE A 265 6.04 -13.12 9.44
N LEU A 266 4.74 -13.29 9.54
CA LEU A 266 4.12 -14.41 10.28
C LEU A 266 4.50 -15.78 9.71
N GLU A 267 4.57 -15.90 8.39
CA GLU A 267 4.96 -17.13 7.71
C GLU A 267 6.46 -17.45 7.86
N GLN A 268 7.32 -16.44 7.81
CA GLN A 268 8.77 -16.61 7.81
C GLN A 268 9.37 -16.66 9.22
N PHE A 269 8.64 -16.19 10.24
CA PHE A 269 9.12 -16.21 11.61
C PHE A 269 9.07 -17.64 12.18
N PRO A 270 10.14 -18.13 12.84
CA PRO A 270 10.15 -19.47 13.38
C PRO A 270 9.04 -19.70 14.41
N SER A 271 8.25 -20.76 14.22
CA SER A 271 7.14 -21.11 15.12
C SER A 271 7.58 -21.49 16.54
N THR A 272 8.88 -21.73 16.74
CA THR A 272 9.50 -22.03 18.04
C THR A 272 9.89 -20.78 18.83
N GLU A 273 9.80 -19.62 18.22
CA GLU A 273 10.17 -18.34 18.83
C GLU A 273 8.93 -17.47 19.06
N HIS A 274 9.05 -16.49 19.95
CA HIS A 274 8.00 -15.52 20.24
C HIS A 274 8.34 -14.16 19.66
N LEU A 275 7.49 -13.67 18.75
CA LEU A 275 7.60 -12.35 18.14
C LEU A 275 7.04 -11.30 19.12
N ALA A 276 7.88 -10.78 20.00
CA ALA A 276 7.45 -9.90 21.08
C ALA A 276 7.13 -8.47 20.58
N ARG A 277 7.90 -7.94 19.63
CA ARG A 277 7.80 -6.55 19.20
C ARG A 277 8.06 -6.40 17.70
N ILE A 278 7.29 -5.55 17.05
CA ILE A 278 7.54 -5.08 15.67
C ILE A 278 7.70 -3.56 15.70
N PHE A 279 8.78 -3.06 15.13
CA PHE A 279 9.03 -1.63 14.96
C PHE A 279 8.79 -1.25 13.50
N VAL A 280 7.90 -0.29 13.28
CA VAL A 280 7.48 0.13 11.94
C VAL A 280 7.64 1.64 11.81
N GLN A 281 8.34 2.09 10.76
CA GLN A 281 8.37 3.51 10.42
C GLN A 281 6.97 3.96 9.96
N VAL A 282 6.51 5.08 10.50
CA VAL A 282 5.16 5.57 10.24
C VAL A 282 5.19 7.02 9.75
N GLY A 283 4.67 7.25 8.53
CA GLY A 283 4.20 8.55 8.09
C GLY A 283 2.70 8.67 8.35
N GLY A 284 1.86 8.35 7.36
CA GLY A 284 0.40 8.39 7.47
C GLY A 284 -0.27 7.18 8.16
N GLY A 285 0.46 6.13 8.54
CA GLY A 285 -0.07 4.99 9.30
C GLY A 285 -0.54 3.78 8.50
N ALA A 286 -0.78 3.88 7.19
CA ALA A 286 -1.31 2.78 6.37
C ALA A 286 -0.46 1.50 6.45
N PHE A 287 0.86 1.62 6.47
CA PHE A 287 1.77 0.48 6.59
C PHE A 287 1.62 -0.24 7.94
N ALA A 288 1.69 0.50 9.04
CA ALA A 288 1.51 -0.07 10.38
C ALA A 288 0.12 -0.66 10.57
N SER A 289 -0.93 -0.02 10.03
CA SER A 289 -2.31 -0.54 10.03
C SER A 289 -2.41 -1.87 9.30
N GLY A 290 -1.77 -2.00 8.14
CA GLY A 290 -1.75 -3.25 7.37
C GLY A 290 -1.05 -4.38 8.13
N ILE A 291 0.11 -4.13 8.74
CA ILE A 291 0.79 -5.12 9.59
C ILE A 291 -0.10 -5.51 10.79
N GLY A 292 -0.69 -4.53 11.46
CA GLY A 292 -1.60 -4.80 12.60
C GLY A 292 -2.82 -5.61 12.18
N ASP A 293 -3.33 -5.42 10.96
CA ASP A 293 -4.43 -6.22 10.42
C ASP A 293 -4.02 -7.67 10.14
N ALA A 294 -2.81 -7.90 9.63
CA ALA A 294 -2.25 -9.25 9.46
C ALA A 294 -2.13 -9.98 10.82
N LEU A 295 -1.56 -9.32 11.84
CA LEU A 295 -1.46 -9.88 13.20
C LEU A 295 -2.84 -10.24 13.76
N ARG A 296 -3.81 -9.36 13.60
CA ARG A 296 -5.19 -9.57 14.07
C ARG A 296 -5.85 -10.74 13.34
N SER A 297 -5.67 -10.86 12.01
CA SER A 297 -6.22 -11.97 11.22
C SER A 297 -5.61 -13.32 11.56
N ALA A 298 -4.39 -13.33 12.11
CA ALA A 298 -3.71 -14.50 12.65
C ALA A 298 -3.91 -14.69 14.16
N GLU A 299 -4.79 -13.89 14.79
CA GLU A 299 -5.09 -13.96 16.23
C GLU A 299 -3.85 -13.82 17.13
N VAL A 300 -2.82 -13.13 16.64
CA VAL A 300 -1.60 -12.86 17.40
C VAL A 300 -1.87 -11.74 18.40
N GLN A 301 -1.87 -12.05 19.70
CA GLN A 301 -2.25 -11.11 20.76
C GLN A 301 -1.04 -10.54 21.54
N ASP A 302 0.05 -11.27 21.59
CA ASP A 302 1.19 -10.93 22.46
C ASP A 302 2.32 -10.17 21.75
N THR A 303 2.09 -9.73 20.49
CA THR A 303 3.05 -8.93 19.74
C THR A 303 2.72 -7.44 19.85
N HIS A 304 3.64 -6.65 20.35
CA HIS A 304 3.50 -5.20 20.42
C HIS A 304 3.98 -4.52 19.14
N LEU A 305 3.10 -3.75 18.49
CA LEU A 305 3.44 -2.94 17.32
C LEU A 305 3.86 -1.53 17.77
N HIS A 306 5.10 -1.16 17.47
CA HIS A 306 5.66 0.16 17.78
C HIS A 306 5.73 1.02 16.54
N ALA A 307 4.97 2.13 16.51
CA ALA A 307 5.06 3.15 15.48
C ALA A 307 6.26 4.05 15.76
N VAL A 308 7.18 4.12 14.79
CA VAL A 308 8.39 4.96 14.89
C VAL A 308 8.25 6.16 13.96
N GLN A 309 8.39 7.37 14.49
CA GLN A 309 8.33 8.62 13.75
C GLN A 309 9.55 9.49 14.07
N THR A 310 9.88 10.41 13.17
CA THR A 310 10.94 11.39 13.42
C THR A 310 10.40 12.57 14.23
N GLU A 311 11.24 13.26 14.99
CA GLU A 311 10.86 14.46 15.76
C GLU A 311 10.25 15.54 14.86
N GLY A 312 10.80 15.71 13.65
CA GLY A 312 10.33 16.73 12.70
C GLY A 312 8.99 16.40 12.03
N CYS A 313 8.55 15.12 12.08
CA CYS A 313 7.29 14.68 11.49
C CYS A 313 6.69 13.52 12.30
N SER A 314 5.90 13.87 13.32
CA SER A 314 5.29 12.91 14.24
C SER A 314 3.78 13.10 14.40
N PRO A 315 2.98 12.93 13.33
CA PRO A 315 1.54 13.19 13.35
C PRO A 315 0.76 12.33 14.35
N LEU A 316 1.29 11.16 14.74
CA LEU A 316 0.62 10.30 15.73
C LEU A 316 0.92 10.70 17.20
N ALA A 317 1.92 11.53 17.43
CA ALA A 317 2.33 11.95 18.77
C ALA A 317 1.71 13.30 19.19
N ARG A 318 0.77 13.85 18.41
CA ARG A 318 0.12 15.15 18.65
C ARG A 318 -1.30 14.97 19.13
#